data_dde43acb8becf19168677119a8c6d865
#
_entry.id   dde43acb8becf19168677119a8c6d865
#
_cell.length_a   1.000
_cell.length_b   1.000
_cell.length_c   1.000
_cell.angle_alpha   90.00
_cell.angle_beta   90.00
_cell.angle_gamma   90.00
#
_symmetry.space_group_name_H-M   'P 1'
#
loop_
_entity.id
_entity.type
_entity.pdbx_description
1 polymer ?
#
loop_
_entity_poly.entity_id
_entity_poly.type
_entity_poly.pdbx_seq_one_letter_code
_entity_poly.pdbx_strand_id
1 'polypeptide(L)'
;MTKPAFAEIAAYITAENVRDLLIDLVDIPSTTGKEIGVARYLVERMRKAGMETDLQLVDENRPNAVGHWRGRGDGLNLLFTGHMDTSYSGDEEHLAGDGFKPKAVSRDGWVWGLGASNMKSGLASALIAIEAIIKAGIKLDGDVSFGGVVGEIEKTAIEEFQGIAYSGYGIGTRHLVTHGVTADFALLAEPTGMRISIANMGCIWLRITVGGTVAHSALANKPNVVNAIAVMHDLQNDIARWARDYEAAHVYMGEHPNVTIAA
;
A
#
# COMPACT_ATOMS: atom_id res chain seq x y z
N MET A 1 29.94 -4.98 3.39
CA MET A 1 30.14 -5.88 2.23
C MET A 1 31.31 -5.39 1.39
N THR A 2 32.19 -6.28 0.99
CA THR A 2 33.26 -5.97 0.03
C THR A 2 32.67 -5.87 -1.39
N LYS A 3 33.35 -5.14 -2.32
CA LYS A 3 32.92 -5.07 -3.73
C LYS A 3 32.66 -6.42 -4.40
N PRO A 4 33.45 -7.49 -4.15
CA PRO A 4 33.19 -8.83 -4.69
C PRO A 4 31.82 -9.39 -4.25
N ALA A 5 31.46 -9.28 -2.99
CA ALA A 5 30.18 -9.78 -2.47
C ALA A 5 28.96 -9.12 -3.15
N PHE A 6 29.04 -7.82 -3.47
CA PHE A 6 27.98 -7.14 -4.20
C PHE A 6 27.82 -7.69 -5.63
N ALA A 7 28.93 -7.93 -6.34
CA ALA A 7 28.89 -8.48 -7.70
C ALA A 7 28.30 -9.90 -7.75
N GLU A 8 28.61 -10.72 -6.73
CA GLU A 8 28.07 -12.08 -6.59
C GLU A 8 26.53 -12.03 -6.38
N ILE A 9 26.03 -11.14 -5.52
CA ILE A 9 24.59 -10.97 -5.30
C ILE A 9 23.91 -10.45 -6.58
N ALA A 10 24.50 -9.41 -7.22
CA ALA A 10 23.92 -8.77 -8.39
C ALA A 10 23.75 -9.72 -9.58
N ALA A 11 24.57 -10.76 -9.68
CA ALA A 11 24.45 -11.79 -10.72
C ALA A 11 23.11 -12.56 -10.66
N TYR A 12 22.43 -12.58 -9.53
CA TYR A 12 21.13 -13.23 -9.35
C TYR A 12 19.94 -12.28 -9.49
N ILE A 13 20.19 -10.98 -9.70
CA ILE A 13 19.14 -9.96 -9.87
C ILE A 13 19.07 -9.60 -11.36
N THR A 14 18.05 -10.10 -12.05
CA THR A 14 17.82 -9.79 -13.46
C THR A 14 16.47 -9.08 -13.64
N ALA A 15 16.35 -8.32 -14.73
CA ALA A 15 15.10 -7.68 -15.08
C ALA A 15 13.96 -8.70 -15.26
N GLU A 16 14.29 -9.87 -15.79
CA GLU A 16 13.36 -10.97 -16.03
C GLU A 16 12.77 -11.50 -14.72
N ASN A 17 13.63 -11.84 -13.73
CA ASN A 17 13.12 -12.44 -12.50
C ASN A 17 12.36 -11.46 -11.62
N VAL A 18 12.69 -10.16 -11.65
CA VAL A 18 11.90 -9.11 -10.99
C VAL A 18 10.55 -8.94 -11.69
N ARG A 19 10.57 -8.85 -13.04
CA ARG A 19 9.35 -8.75 -13.86
C ARG A 19 8.43 -9.95 -13.63
N ASP A 20 8.96 -11.15 -13.68
CA ASP A 20 8.17 -12.38 -13.61
C ASP A 20 7.50 -12.50 -12.22
N LEU A 21 8.23 -12.18 -11.14
CA LEU A 21 7.62 -12.11 -9.81
C LEU A 21 6.56 -11.01 -9.70
N LEU A 22 6.79 -9.85 -10.30
CA LEU A 22 5.79 -8.78 -10.31
C LEU A 22 4.51 -9.20 -11.05
N ILE A 23 4.65 -9.88 -12.19
CA ILE A 23 3.52 -10.44 -12.95
C ILE A 23 2.73 -11.41 -12.06
N ASP A 24 3.39 -12.35 -11.41
CA ASP A 24 2.75 -13.31 -10.52
C ASP A 24 1.96 -12.61 -9.40
N LEU A 25 2.54 -11.57 -8.79
CA LEU A 25 1.89 -10.82 -7.73
C LEU A 25 0.68 -10.02 -8.23
N VAL A 26 0.78 -9.40 -9.41
CA VAL A 26 -0.31 -8.63 -10.01
C VAL A 26 -1.47 -9.53 -10.42
N ASP A 27 -1.18 -10.71 -10.95
CA ASP A 27 -2.17 -11.69 -11.40
C ASP A 27 -2.98 -12.33 -10.25
N ILE A 28 -2.57 -12.09 -9.00
CA ILE A 28 -3.33 -12.48 -7.81
C ILE A 28 -4.12 -11.26 -7.31
N PRO A 29 -5.46 -11.25 -7.44
CA PRO A 29 -6.30 -10.18 -6.92
C PRO A 29 -6.14 -10.05 -5.40
N SER A 30 -5.97 -8.82 -4.91
CA SER A 30 -5.73 -8.55 -3.50
C SER A 30 -6.30 -7.21 -3.04
N THR A 31 -7.54 -6.92 -3.43
CA THR A 31 -8.23 -5.73 -2.90
C THR A 31 -8.19 -5.76 -1.38
N THR A 32 -8.05 -4.58 -0.74
CA THR A 32 -8.06 -4.45 0.72
C THR A 32 -9.18 -5.31 1.33
N GLY A 33 -8.82 -6.22 2.23
CA GLY A 33 -9.72 -7.23 2.81
C GLY A 33 -9.66 -8.61 2.12
N LYS A 34 -8.96 -8.76 0.99
CA LYS A 34 -8.86 -10.03 0.23
C LYS A 34 -7.41 -10.41 -0.08
N GLU A 35 -6.50 -10.14 0.83
CA GLU A 35 -5.04 -10.26 0.60
C GLU A 35 -4.51 -11.69 0.72
N ILE A 36 -5.30 -12.63 1.23
CA ILE A 36 -4.86 -14.01 1.56
C ILE A 36 -4.17 -14.75 0.41
N GLY A 37 -4.60 -14.51 -0.83
CA GLY A 37 -4.01 -15.15 -2.01
C GLY A 37 -2.55 -14.75 -2.20
N VAL A 38 -2.27 -13.46 -2.15
CA VAL A 38 -0.90 -12.91 -2.25
C VAL A 38 -0.07 -13.35 -1.05
N ALA A 39 -0.63 -13.32 0.16
CA ALA A 39 0.08 -13.73 1.36
C ALA A 39 0.55 -15.19 1.27
N ARG A 40 -0.31 -16.10 0.85
CA ARG A 40 0.04 -17.52 0.66
C ARG A 40 1.10 -17.71 -0.42
N TYR A 41 0.99 -16.99 -1.53
CA TYR A 41 1.98 -17.04 -2.60
C TYR A 41 3.37 -16.60 -2.10
N LEU A 42 3.44 -15.47 -1.39
CA LEU A 42 4.69 -14.94 -0.84
C LEU A 42 5.32 -15.90 0.18
N VAL A 43 4.53 -16.44 1.10
CA VAL A 43 5.01 -17.41 2.10
C VAL A 43 5.58 -18.67 1.43
N GLU A 44 4.88 -19.21 0.44
CA GLU A 44 5.37 -20.39 -0.28
C GLU A 44 6.65 -20.11 -1.07
N ARG A 45 6.75 -18.93 -1.68
CA ARG A 45 7.95 -18.53 -2.40
C ARG A 45 9.15 -18.33 -1.45
N MET A 46 8.95 -17.66 -0.33
CA MET A 46 9.97 -17.47 0.71
C MET A 46 10.44 -18.80 1.28
N ARG A 47 9.50 -19.74 1.52
CA ARG A 47 9.83 -21.09 1.99
C ARG A 47 10.70 -21.84 1.00
N LYS A 48 10.38 -21.78 -0.31
CA LYS A 48 11.20 -22.38 -1.38
C LYS A 48 12.59 -21.76 -1.47
N ALA A 49 12.74 -20.50 -1.12
CA ALA A 49 14.04 -19.83 -1.03
C ALA A 49 14.84 -20.23 0.21
N GLY A 50 14.26 -20.95 1.16
CA GLY A 50 14.91 -21.42 2.38
C GLY A 50 14.75 -20.49 3.58
N MET A 51 13.80 -19.57 3.55
CA MET A 51 13.46 -18.73 4.70
C MET A 51 12.54 -19.47 5.68
N GLU A 52 12.64 -19.13 6.97
CA GLU A 52 11.62 -19.45 7.96
C GLU A 52 10.40 -18.60 7.68
N THR A 53 9.19 -19.19 7.59
CA THR A 53 8.00 -18.45 7.14
C THR A 53 6.79 -18.66 8.03
N ASP A 54 5.95 -17.64 8.11
CA ASP A 54 4.69 -17.66 8.83
C ASP A 54 3.59 -16.87 8.07
N LEU A 55 2.33 -17.31 8.25
CA LEU A 55 1.12 -16.56 7.94
C LEU A 55 0.59 -15.96 9.24
N GLN A 56 1.01 -14.74 9.54
CA GLN A 56 0.65 -14.06 10.78
C GLN A 56 -0.76 -13.48 10.67
N LEU A 57 -1.75 -14.16 11.27
CA LEU A 57 -3.17 -13.77 11.19
C LEU A 57 -3.42 -12.44 11.89
N VAL A 58 -3.85 -11.46 11.10
CA VAL A 58 -4.29 -10.14 11.58
C VAL A 58 -5.79 -10.16 11.85
N ASP A 59 -6.53 -10.84 11.00
CA ASP A 59 -7.97 -11.06 11.06
C ASP A 59 -8.28 -12.43 10.41
N GLU A 60 -9.50 -12.94 10.51
CA GLU A 60 -9.90 -14.30 10.16
C GLU A 60 -9.37 -14.82 8.82
N ASN A 61 -9.34 -13.98 7.79
CA ASN A 61 -8.85 -14.33 6.45
C ASN A 61 -7.80 -13.35 5.91
N ARG A 62 -7.13 -12.62 6.78
CA ARG A 62 -6.19 -11.55 6.41
C ARG A 62 -4.85 -11.73 7.11
N PRO A 63 -4.00 -12.65 6.63
CA PRO A 63 -2.67 -12.81 7.21
C PRO A 63 -1.64 -11.89 6.57
N ASN A 64 -0.70 -11.39 7.38
CA ASN A 64 0.59 -10.94 6.88
C ASN A 64 1.41 -12.14 6.38
N ALA A 65 2.20 -11.92 5.34
CA ALA A 65 3.19 -12.88 4.87
C ALA A 65 4.55 -12.56 5.50
N VAL A 66 5.04 -13.40 6.38
CA VAL A 66 6.29 -13.17 7.11
C VAL A 66 7.35 -14.19 6.71
N GLY A 67 8.57 -13.71 6.50
CA GLY A 67 9.73 -14.56 6.27
C GLY A 67 10.97 -14.04 6.97
N HIS A 68 11.79 -14.96 7.47
CA HIS A 68 13.05 -14.66 8.17
C HIS A 68 14.20 -15.44 7.56
N TRP A 69 15.28 -14.74 7.27
CA TRP A 69 16.58 -15.32 6.91
C TRP A 69 17.57 -15.01 8.02
N ARG A 70 18.03 -16.05 8.70
CA ARG A 70 18.93 -15.92 9.86
C ARG A 70 20.35 -15.61 9.41
N GLY A 71 20.91 -14.54 9.95
CA GLY A 71 22.31 -14.18 9.88
C GLY A 71 23.17 -14.97 10.88
N ARG A 72 24.32 -14.42 11.25
CA ARG A 72 25.21 -14.96 12.28
C ARG A 72 24.83 -14.57 13.70
N GLY A 73 23.99 -13.52 13.84
CA GLY A 73 23.52 -13.01 15.13
C GLY A 73 24.33 -11.84 15.70
N ASP A 74 25.37 -11.38 15.01
CA ASP A 74 26.31 -10.36 15.49
C ASP A 74 26.07 -8.97 14.87
N GLY A 75 25.12 -8.84 13.94
CA GLY A 75 24.87 -7.61 13.18
C GLY A 75 23.49 -7.03 13.39
N LEU A 76 23.29 -5.87 12.78
CA LEU A 76 22.00 -5.17 12.77
C LEU A 76 21.02 -5.88 11.84
N ASN A 77 19.77 -5.96 12.27
CA ASN A 77 18.68 -6.62 11.57
C ASN A 77 17.98 -5.65 10.60
N LEU A 78 17.58 -6.16 9.45
CA LEU A 78 16.87 -5.41 8.42
C LEU A 78 15.51 -6.04 8.13
N LEU A 79 14.47 -5.23 8.15
CA LEU A 79 13.14 -5.59 7.70
C LEU A 79 12.84 -4.95 6.35
N PHE A 80 12.52 -5.76 5.35
CA PHE A 80 11.83 -5.30 4.15
C PHE A 80 10.33 -5.46 4.38
N THR A 81 9.56 -4.39 4.16
CA THR A 81 8.11 -4.44 4.35
C THR A 81 7.38 -3.68 3.26
N GLY A 82 6.13 -4.04 3.05
CA GLY A 82 5.24 -3.38 2.11
C GLY A 82 3.87 -4.01 2.10
N HIS A 83 2.87 -3.26 1.62
CA HIS A 83 1.50 -3.74 1.60
C HIS A 83 1.20 -4.60 0.38
N MET A 84 0.32 -5.59 0.59
CA MET A 84 -0.13 -6.52 -0.43
C MET A 84 -1.43 -6.08 -1.10
N ASP A 85 -2.17 -5.17 -0.47
CA ASP A 85 -3.50 -4.78 -0.90
C ASP A 85 -3.51 -3.77 -2.05
N THR A 86 -4.62 -3.73 -2.76
CA THR A 86 -4.90 -2.79 -3.85
C THR A 86 -6.16 -2.00 -3.57
N SER A 87 -6.20 -0.74 -4.06
CA SER A 87 -7.34 0.17 -3.86
C SER A 87 -8.62 -0.32 -4.55
N TYR A 88 -8.48 -1.06 -5.65
CA TYR A 88 -9.58 -1.49 -6.51
C TYR A 88 -9.57 -3.00 -6.70
N SER A 89 -10.72 -3.54 -7.15
CA SER A 89 -10.89 -4.96 -7.47
C SER A 89 -10.53 -5.27 -8.92
N GLY A 90 -10.69 -4.28 -9.80
CA GLY A 90 -10.64 -4.43 -11.24
C GLY A 90 -12.00 -4.62 -11.91
N ASP A 91 -13.08 -4.68 -11.11
CA ASP A 91 -14.46 -4.84 -11.61
C ASP A 91 -15.18 -3.49 -11.76
N GLU A 92 -14.56 -2.39 -11.32
CA GLU A 92 -15.14 -1.05 -11.35
C GLU A 92 -15.33 -0.59 -12.80
N GLU A 93 -16.58 -0.31 -13.19
CA GLU A 93 -16.96 0.06 -14.57
C GLU A 93 -16.34 1.36 -15.06
N HIS A 94 -16.10 2.29 -14.15
CA HIS A 94 -15.52 3.60 -14.47
C HIS A 94 -13.99 3.60 -14.62
N LEU A 95 -13.32 2.48 -14.31
CA LEU A 95 -11.87 2.33 -14.41
C LEU A 95 -11.50 1.47 -15.62
N ALA A 96 -11.04 2.13 -16.68
CA ALA A 96 -10.63 1.47 -17.91
C ALA A 96 -9.10 1.45 -18.06
N GLY A 97 -8.61 0.41 -18.72
CA GLY A 97 -7.19 0.24 -19.04
C GLY A 97 -6.46 -0.80 -18.20
N ASP A 98 -5.31 -1.24 -18.73
CA ASP A 98 -4.54 -2.36 -18.17
C ASP A 98 -4.08 -2.11 -16.72
N GLY A 99 -3.80 -0.85 -16.36
CA GLY A 99 -3.38 -0.48 -15.01
C GLY A 99 -4.41 -0.71 -13.91
N PHE A 100 -5.69 -0.85 -14.29
CA PHE A 100 -6.80 -1.07 -13.34
C PHE A 100 -7.32 -2.51 -13.34
N LYS A 101 -6.62 -3.43 -13.96
CA LYS A 101 -7.02 -4.84 -13.98
C LYS A 101 -6.02 -5.68 -13.16
N PRO A 102 -6.51 -6.67 -12.37
CA PRO A 102 -5.66 -7.61 -11.65
C PRO A 102 -5.13 -8.68 -12.61
N LYS A 103 -4.59 -8.23 -13.72
CA LYS A 103 -3.97 -9.03 -14.78
C LYS A 103 -2.80 -8.24 -15.35
N ALA A 104 -1.61 -8.78 -15.22
CA ALA A 104 -0.40 -8.13 -15.68
C ALA A 104 -0.29 -8.13 -17.21
N VAL A 105 0.10 -6.99 -17.76
CA VAL A 105 0.50 -6.84 -19.16
C VAL A 105 1.93 -6.34 -19.21
N SER A 106 2.84 -7.13 -19.77
CA SER A 106 4.23 -6.72 -19.98
C SER A 106 4.44 -6.29 -21.42
N ARG A 107 4.79 -5.01 -21.62
CA ARG A 107 5.08 -4.44 -22.94
C ARG A 107 6.05 -3.28 -22.83
N ASP A 108 6.90 -3.11 -23.82
CA ASP A 108 7.83 -1.98 -23.96
C ASP A 108 8.70 -1.73 -22.72
N GLY A 109 9.10 -2.80 -22.03
CA GLY A 109 9.90 -2.73 -20.81
C GLY A 109 9.15 -2.36 -19.53
N TRP A 110 7.81 -2.26 -19.61
CA TRP A 110 6.92 -1.94 -18.49
C TRP A 110 6.02 -3.11 -18.12
N VAL A 111 5.62 -3.17 -16.86
CA VAL A 111 4.53 -4.05 -16.39
C VAL A 111 3.36 -3.17 -15.96
N TRP A 112 2.23 -3.40 -16.60
CA TRP A 112 0.95 -2.75 -16.32
C TRP A 112 0.06 -3.71 -15.55
N GLY A 113 -0.69 -3.20 -14.59
CA GLY A 113 -1.64 -4.00 -13.81
C GLY A 113 -1.94 -3.36 -12.48
N LEU A 114 -3.03 -3.78 -11.87
CA LEU A 114 -3.51 -3.23 -10.61
C LEU A 114 -2.52 -3.54 -9.48
N GLY A 115 -2.07 -2.50 -8.79
CA GLY A 115 -1.06 -2.61 -7.74
C GLY A 115 0.38 -2.79 -8.24
N ALA A 116 0.65 -2.80 -9.56
CA ALA A 116 2.00 -2.97 -10.09
C ALA A 116 2.96 -1.89 -9.56
N SER A 117 2.56 -0.63 -9.60
CA SER A 117 3.35 0.49 -9.07
C SER A 117 3.28 0.59 -7.55
N ASN A 118 2.08 0.54 -6.99
CA ASN A 118 1.83 0.71 -5.55
C ASN A 118 1.18 -0.55 -4.97
N MET A 119 1.92 -1.45 -4.24
CA MET A 119 3.40 -1.41 -4.19
C MET A 119 3.97 -2.81 -4.47
N LYS A 120 3.28 -3.63 -5.29
CA LYS A 120 3.73 -5.01 -5.58
C LYS A 120 5.12 -5.05 -6.23
N SER A 121 5.53 -4.00 -6.99
CA SER A 121 6.90 -3.87 -7.50
C SER A 121 7.93 -3.76 -6.38
N GLY A 122 7.61 -3.05 -5.31
CA GLY A 122 8.45 -2.97 -4.13
C GLY A 122 8.61 -4.32 -3.44
N LEU A 123 7.50 -5.06 -3.25
CA LEU A 123 7.55 -6.42 -2.70
C LEU A 123 8.37 -7.37 -3.57
N ALA A 124 8.19 -7.30 -4.90
CA ALA A 124 8.94 -8.13 -5.84
C ALA A 124 10.43 -7.82 -5.76
N SER A 125 10.81 -6.55 -5.80
CA SER A 125 12.22 -6.12 -5.73
C SER A 125 12.90 -6.53 -4.43
N ALA A 126 12.21 -6.34 -3.30
CA ALA A 126 12.71 -6.72 -1.98
C ALA A 126 12.93 -8.24 -1.88
N LEU A 127 11.96 -9.03 -2.32
CA LEU A 127 12.06 -10.49 -2.23
C LEU A 127 13.15 -11.05 -3.16
N ILE A 128 13.27 -10.53 -4.39
CA ILE A 128 14.37 -10.92 -5.31
C ILE A 128 15.74 -10.55 -4.71
N ALA A 129 15.85 -9.41 -4.03
CA ALA A 129 17.12 -9.03 -3.38
C ALA A 129 17.48 -10.03 -2.25
N ILE A 130 16.52 -10.44 -1.44
CA ILE A 130 16.74 -11.46 -0.39
C ILE A 130 17.09 -12.81 -1.02
N GLU A 131 16.35 -13.26 -2.02
CA GLU A 131 16.64 -14.50 -2.75
C GLU A 131 18.05 -14.51 -3.37
N ALA A 132 18.51 -13.36 -3.89
CA ALA A 132 19.83 -13.21 -4.46
C ALA A 132 20.94 -13.37 -3.40
N ILE A 133 20.76 -12.81 -2.20
CA ILE A 133 21.67 -13.00 -1.07
C ILE A 133 21.76 -14.47 -0.69
N ILE A 134 20.63 -15.15 -0.60
CA ILE A 134 20.54 -16.57 -0.26
C ILE A 134 21.23 -17.43 -1.32
N LYS A 135 20.93 -17.20 -2.60
CA LYS A 135 21.51 -17.93 -3.75
C LYS A 135 23.02 -17.72 -3.87
N ALA A 136 23.52 -16.53 -3.56
CA ALA A 136 24.95 -16.25 -3.52
C ALA A 136 25.66 -16.94 -2.34
N GLY A 137 24.93 -17.58 -1.43
CA GLY A 137 25.49 -18.24 -0.25
C GLY A 137 26.10 -17.28 0.77
N ILE A 138 25.77 -16.00 0.70
CA ILE A 138 26.35 -14.97 1.55
C ILE A 138 25.68 -15.00 2.91
N LYS A 139 26.46 -15.20 3.96
CA LYS A 139 26.03 -15.09 5.34
C LYS A 139 26.18 -13.65 5.81
N LEU A 140 25.07 -13.03 6.15
CA LEU A 140 25.04 -11.70 6.75
C LEU A 140 25.32 -11.80 8.25
N ASP A 141 25.74 -10.71 8.86
CA ASP A 141 25.96 -10.68 10.32
C ASP A 141 24.64 -10.53 11.07
N GLY A 142 23.70 -9.73 10.57
CA GLY A 142 22.34 -9.61 11.12
C GLY A 142 21.29 -10.39 10.33
N ASP A 143 20.11 -10.52 10.89
CA ASP A 143 18.96 -11.16 10.27
C ASP A 143 18.33 -10.26 9.21
N VAL A 144 17.73 -10.88 8.18
CA VAL A 144 16.87 -10.20 7.22
C VAL A 144 15.47 -10.76 7.32
N SER A 145 14.51 -9.88 7.50
CA SER A 145 13.08 -10.22 7.53
C SER A 145 12.35 -9.61 6.35
N PHE A 146 11.28 -10.29 5.92
CA PHE A 146 10.33 -9.80 4.94
C PHE A 146 8.94 -9.80 5.56
N GLY A 147 8.20 -8.69 5.41
CA GLY A 147 6.83 -8.54 5.86
C GLY A 147 5.93 -8.00 4.77
N GLY A 148 5.21 -8.89 4.07
CA GLY A 148 4.08 -8.49 3.22
C GLY A 148 2.86 -8.27 4.10
N VAL A 149 2.38 -7.03 4.21
CA VAL A 149 1.33 -6.68 5.17
C VAL A 149 -0.02 -6.44 4.52
N VAL A 150 -1.09 -6.68 5.29
CA VAL A 150 -2.47 -6.43 4.87
C VAL A 150 -2.91 -5.02 5.28
N GLY A 151 -3.87 -4.44 4.53
CA GLY A 151 -4.66 -3.30 4.98
C GLY A 151 -3.84 -2.03 5.22
N GLU A 152 -2.99 -1.65 4.28
CA GLU A 152 -2.38 -0.33 4.26
C GLU A 152 -3.37 0.70 3.75
N ILE A 153 -4.09 0.36 2.66
CA ILE A 153 -4.93 1.30 1.95
C ILE A 153 -6.07 1.78 2.83
N GLU A 154 -6.06 3.09 3.03
CA GLU A 154 -7.06 3.79 3.81
C GLU A 154 -8.33 3.94 2.99
N LYS A 155 -9.40 3.26 3.42
CA LYS A 155 -10.73 3.46 2.88
C LYS A 155 -11.63 3.99 3.96
N THR A 156 -11.99 5.26 3.85
CA THR A 156 -13.04 5.84 4.69
C THR A 156 -14.34 5.14 4.35
N ALA A 157 -15.00 4.56 5.36
CA ALA A 157 -16.31 3.98 5.18
C ALA A 157 -17.32 5.09 4.79
N ILE A 158 -17.63 5.17 3.51
CA ILE A 158 -18.80 5.87 2.99
C ILE A 158 -19.83 4.78 2.80
N GLU A 159 -20.78 4.68 3.73
CA GLU A 159 -21.64 3.54 4.03
C GLU A 159 -22.18 2.77 2.81
N GLU A 160 -22.60 3.46 1.76
CA GLU A 160 -23.11 2.84 0.52
C GLU A 160 -22.02 2.47 -0.51
N PHE A 161 -20.80 2.95 -0.35
CA PHE A 161 -19.73 2.77 -1.35
C PHE A 161 -18.58 1.89 -0.86
N GLN A 162 -18.56 1.53 0.40
CA GLN A 162 -17.52 0.67 0.98
C GLN A 162 -18.13 -0.38 1.88
N GLY A 163 -17.80 -1.64 1.59
CA GLY A 163 -18.20 -2.76 2.44
C GLY A 163 -17.63 -2.61 3.86
N ILE A 164 -18.40 -3.09 4.83
CA ILE A 164 -18.14 -3.02 6.28
C ILE A 164 -16.80 -3.68 6.68
N ALA A 165 -16.24 -4.55 5.83
CA ALA A 165 -15.11 -5.43 6.18
C ALA A 165 -13.72 -4.85 5.89
N TYR A 166 -13.59 -3.60 5.49
CA TYR A 166 -12.29 -3.06 5.10
C TYR A 166 -11.63 -2.27 6.23
N SER A 167 -10.83 -2.95 7.04
CA SER A 167 -9.87 -2.30 7.93
C SER A 167 -8.58 -2.08 7.18
N GLY A 168 -8.31 -0.83 6.81
CA GLY A 168 -7.03 -0.34 6.31
C GLY A 168 -6.21 0.26 7.46
N TYR A 169 -5.66 1.45 7.27
CA TYR A 169 -4.95 2.24 8.28
C TYR A 169 -3.69 1.58 8.84
N GLY A 170 -2.99 0.78 8.02
CA GLY A 170 -1.76 0.13 8.43
C GLY A 170 -1.96 -0.95 9.50
N ILE A 171 -3.14 -1.57 9.55
CA ILE A 171 -3.45 -2.63 10.53
C ILE A 171 -2.43 -3.77 10.48
N GLY A 172 -2.02 -4.19 9.27
CA GLY A 172 -1.05 -5.26 9.07
C GLY A 172 0.33 -4.90 9.60
N THR A 173 0.83 -3.70 9.32
CA THR A 173 2.13 -3.24 9.83
C THR A 173 2.12 -3.11 11.34
N ARG A 174 1.05 -2.57 11.92
CA ARG A 174 0.90 -2.48 13.37
C ARG A 174 0.93 -3.88 14.00
N HIS A 175 0.17 -4.80 13.44
CA HIS A 175 0.15 -6.19 13.90
C HIS A 175 1.54 -6.84 13.76
N LEU A 176 2.21 -6.66 12.63
CA LEU A 176 3.55 -7.18 12.37
C LEU A 176 4.53 -6.83 13.51
N VAL A 177 4.62 -5.53 13.82
CA VAL A 177 5.54 -5.02 14.84
C VAL A 177 5.14 -5.45 16.24
N THR A 178 3.86 -5.38 16.59
CA THR A 178 3.38 -5.76 17.94
C THR A 178 3.42 -7.26 18.20
N HIS A 179 3.58 -8.09 17.16
CA HIS A 179 3.71 -9.54 17.25
C HIS A 179 5.12 -10.04 16.94
N GLY A 180 6.11 -9.19 17.19
CA GLY A 180 7.51 -9.60 17.31
C GLY A 180 8.35 -9.53 16.05
N VAL A 181 7.82 -9.06 14.93
CA VAL A 181 8.64 -8.82 13.73
C VAL A 181 9.22 -7.41 13.81
N THR A 182 10.39 -7.32 14.43
CA THR A 182 11.11 -6.07 14.64
C THR A 182 12.51 -6.14 14.04
N ALA A 183 13.11 -4.99 13.76
CA ALA A 183 14.46 -4.86 13.23
C ALA A 183 15.07 -3.52 13.64
N ASP A 184 16.39 -3.39 13.48
CA ASP A 184 17.10 -2.12 13.73
C ASP A 184 16.80 -1.10 12.62
N PHE A 185 16.57 -1.58 11.39
CA PHE A 185 16.19 -0.77 10.23
C PHE A 185 15.05 -1.43 9.46
N ALA A 186 14.18 -0.60 8.90
CA ALA A 186 13.15 -1.03 7.97
C ALA A 186 13.29 -0.30 6.63
N LEU A 187 13.12 -1.04 5.54
CA LEU A 187 13.00 -0.51 4.19
C LEU A 187 11.58 -0.77 3.70
N LEU A 188 10.84 0.31 3.53
CA LEU A 188 9.51 0.32 2.94
C LEU A 188 9.65 0.72 1.47
N ALA A 189 9.34 -0.21 0.57
CA ALA A 189 9.59 -0.03 -0.86
C ALA A 189 8.40 0.59 -1.60
N GLU A 190 7.80 1.65 -1.03
CA GLU A 190 6.77 2.47 -1.67
C GLU A 190 7.31 3.23 -2.89
N PRO A 191 6.45 3.57 -3.86
CA PRO A 191 6.86 4.26 -5.09
C PRO A 191 7.24 5.72 -4.82
N THR A 192 8.52 5.97 -4.58
CA THR A 192 9.09 7.30 -4.32
C THR A 192 9.85 7.89 -5.51
N GLY A 193 9.72 7.29 -6.70
CA GLY A 193 10.52 7.67 -7.87
C GLY A 193 12.02 7.41 -7.66
N MET A 194 12.38 6.33 -6.97
CA MET A 194 13.76 5.93 -6.62
C MET A 194 14.47 6.95 -5.69
N ARG A 195 13.69 7.70 -4.92
CA ARG A 195 14.23 8.63 -3.90
C ARG A 195 14.04 8.03 -2.51
N ILE A 196 14.87 8.46 -1.58
CA ILE A 196 14.68 8.14 -0.17
C ILE A 196 13.73 9.20 0.42
N SER A 197 12.56 8.75 0.89
CA SER A 197 11.64 9.58 1.65
C SER A 197 11.98 9.47 3.13
N ILE A 198 12.26 10.59 3.77
CA ILE A 198 12.60 10.67 5.21
C ILE A 198 11.44 11.17 6.06
N ALA A 199 10.35 11.58 5.43
CA ALA A 199 9.14 12.06 6.09
C ALA A 199 7.91 11.68 5.28
N ASN A 200 6.78 11.58 5.94
CA ASN A 200 5.48 11.36 5.33
C ASN A 200 4.50 12.40 5.88
N MET A 201 3.57 12.84 5.04
CA MET A 201 2.48 13.72 5.47
C MET A 201 1.41 12.89 6.21
N GLY A 202 0.89 13.43 7.30
CA GLY A 202 -0.30 12.90 7.94
C GLY A 202 -1.53 13.13 7.06
N CYS A 203 -2.52 12.26 7.20
CA CYS A 203 -3.81 12.38 6.51
C CYS A 203 -4.94 12.40 7.52
N ILE A 204 -5.93 13.28 7.30
CA ILE A 204 -7.17 13.34 8.09
C ILE A 204 -8.35 13.29 7.12
N TRP A 205 -9.23 12.34 7.35
CA TRP A 205 -10.49 12.25 6.62
C TRP A 205 -11.62 12.81 7.48
N LEU A 206 -12.38 13.74 6.91
CA LEU A 206 -13.52 14.36 7.55
C LEU A 206 -14.78 14.10 6.72
N ARG A 207 -15.85 13.73 7.39
CA ARG A 207 -17.18 13.62 6.78
C ARG A 207 -18.03 14.79 7.21
N ILE A 208 -18.56 15.52 6.25
CA ILE A 208 -19.50 16.62 6.50
C ILE A 208 -20.86 16.22 5.91
N THR A 209 -21.90 16.27 6.73
CA THR A 209 -23.26 15.94 6.32
C THR A 209 -24.14 17.16 6.48
N VAL A 210 -24.89 17.50 5.44
CA VAL A 210 -25.85 18.61 5.44
C VAL A 210 -27.27 18.05 5.40
N GLY A 211 -28.08 18.42 6.38
CA GLY A 211 -29.51 18.09 6.43
C GLY A 211 -30.34 19.05 5.59
N GLY A 212 -31.41 18.54 4.97
CA GLY A 212 -32.38 19.35 4.24
C GLY A 212 -33.81 19.11 4.72
N THR A 213 -34.78 19.85 4.15
CA THR A 213 -36.19 19.72 4.42
C THR A 213 -36.88 18.94 3.30
N VAL A 214 -37.64 17.92 3.67
CA VAL A 214 -38.51 17.24 2.70
C VAL A 214 -39.72 18.17 2.40
N ALA A 215 -39.83 18.59 1.15
CA ALA A 215 -40.91 19.47 0.70
C ALA A 215 -41.32 19.14 -0.75
N HIS A 216 -42.60 19.44 -1.06
CA HIS A 216 -43.05 19.37 -2.45
C HIS A 216 -42.30 20.42 -3.31
N SER A 217 -41.95 20.09 -4.54
CA SER A 217 -41.16 20.95 -5.44
C SER A 217 -41.75 22.34 -5.63
N ALA A 218 -43.11 22.48 -5.65
CA ALA A 218 -43.80 23.76 -5.72
C ALA A 218 -43.59 24.66 -4.46
N LEU A 219 -43.09 24.11 -3.37
CA LEU A 219 -42.83 24.80 -2.11
C LEU A 219 -41.32 24.98 -1.84
N ALA A 220 -40.47 24.58 -2.75
CA ALA A 220 -39.02 24.58 -2.57
C ALA A 220 -38.40 25.95 -2.22
N ASN A 221 -39.07 27.04 -2.63
CA ASN A 221 -38.62 28.43 -2.40
C ASN A 221 -39.23 29.05 -1.12
N LYS A 222 -39.91 28.28 -0.28
CA LYS A 222 -40.45 28.80 0.98
C LYS A 222 -39.31 28.99 2.00
N PRO A 223 -39.39 30.04 2.87
CA PRO A 223 -38.31 30.38 3.80
C PRO A 223 -37.91 29.28 4.79
N ASN A 224 -38.82 28.35 5.06
CA ASN A 224 -38.62 27.23 5.99
C ASN A 224 -38.18 25.94 5.30
N VAL A 225 -37.90 25.99 4.00
CA VAL A 225 -37.43 24.83 3.22
C VAL A 225 -35.94 24.96 2.97
N VAL A 226 -35.17 24.03 3.48
CA VAL A 226 -33.73 23.97 3.31
C VAL A 226 -33.40 23.01 2.19
N ASN A 227 -32.80 23.54 1.13
CA ASN A 227 -32.22 22.70 0.04
C ASN A 227 -30.81 22.29 0.43
N ALA A 228 -30.63 21.03 0.83
CA ALA A 228 -29.33 20.49 1.27
C ALA A 228 -28.26 20.58 0.18
N ILE A 229 -28.65 20.44 -1.11
CA ILE A 229 -27.70 20.54 -2.23
C ILE A 229 -27.17 21.97 -2.35
N ALA A 230 -28.02 22.98 -2.24
CA ALA A 230 -27.59 24.37 -2.28
C ALA A 230 -26.66 24.72 -1.11
N VAL A 231 -27.03 24.30 0.11
CA VAL A 231 -26.18 24.52 1.30
C VAL A 231 -24.84 23.80 1.16
N MET A 232 -24.82 22.57 0.64
CA MET A 232 -23.58 21.84 0.41
C MET A 232 -22.71 22.52 -0.64
N HIS A 233 -23.31 23.05 -1.70
CA HIS A 233 -22.58 23.81 -2.74
C HIS A 233 -21.91 25.06 -2.15
N ASP A 234 -22.62 25.83 -1.33
CA ASP A 234 -22.05 26.99 -0.65
C ASP A 234 -20.91 26.59 0.30
N LEU A 235 -21.08 25.53 1.06
CA LEU A 235 -20.07 24.99 1.95
C LEU A 235 -18.82 24.51 1.19
N GLN A 236 -18.98 23.84 0.05
CA GLN A 236 -17.85 23.44 -0.81
C GLN A 236 -17.05 24.66 -1.29
N ASN A 237 -17.73 25.74 -1.66
CA ASN A 237 -17.06 27.00 -2.06
C ASN A 237 -16.30 27.62 -0.88
N ASP A 238 -16.87 27.58 0.32
CA ASP A 238 -16.22 28.09 1.55
C ASP A 238 -14.97 27.27 1.89
N ILE A 239 -15.09 25.94 1.87
CA ILE A 239 -13.96 25.03 2.08
C ILE A 239 -12.87 25.27 1.04
N ALA A 240 -13.21 25.42 -0.23
CA ALA A 240 -12.24 25.68 -1.29
C ALA A 240 -11.51 27.04 -1.13
N ARG A 241 -12.18 28.06 -0.54
CA ARG A 241 -11.51 29.33 -0.19
C ARG A 241 -10.56 29.15 0.99
N TRP A 242 -11.05 28.56 2.05
CA TRP A 242 -10.25 28.27 3.24
C TRP A 242 -9.03 27.39 2.92
N ALA A 243 -9.19 26.38 2.07
CA ALA A 243 -8.12 25.48 1.66
C ALA A 243 -6.93 26.24 1.07
N ARG A 244 -7.19 27.17 0.15
CA ARG A 244 -6.10 27.98 -0.46
C ARG A 244 -5.33 28.79 0.59
N ASP A 245 -6.05 29.41 1.53
CA ASP A 245 -5.44 30.22 2.58
C ASP A 245 -4.63 29.33 3.54
N TYR A 246 -5.17 28.16 3.88
CA TYR A 246 -4.52 27.17 4.73
C TYR A 246 -3.26 26.60 4.09
N GLU A 247 -3.34 26.17 2.84
CA GLU A 247 -2.20 25.63 2.08
C GLU A 247 -1.07 26.67 1.94
N ALA A 248 -1.43 27.93 1.69
CA ALA A 248 -0.46 29.01 1.57
C ALA A 248 0.21 29.38 2.90
N ALA A 249 -0.52 29.28 4.01
CA ALA A 249 -0.03 29.66 5.34
C ALA A 249 0.81 28.58 6.03
N HIS A 250 0.69 27.32 5.60
CA HIS A 250 1.34 26.19 6.27
C HIS A 250 2.36 25.53 5.34
N VAL A 251 3.62 25.55 5.78
CA VAL A 251 4.73 24.93 5.04
C VAL A 251 5.59 24.15 6.02
N TYR A 252 5.92 22.91 5.69
CA TYR A 252 6.85 22.10 6.45
C TYR A 252 7.90 21.48 5.51
N MET A 253 9.18 21.80 5.76
CA MET A 253 10.31 21.33 4.92
C MET A 253 10.15 21.64 3.42
N GLY A 254 9.47 22.74 3.07
CA GLY A 254 9.21 23.11 1.67
C GLY A 254 7.96 22.49 1.05
N GLU A 255 7.27 21.61 1.77
CA GLU A 255 6.02 20.99 1.33
C GLU A 255 4.81 21.70 1.93
N HIS A 256 3.77 21.87 1.13
CA HIS A 256 2.50 22.44 1.53
C HIS A 256 1.48 21.33 1.83
N PRO A 257 0.58 21.50 2.80
CA PRO A 257 -0.57 20.60 2.95
C PRO A 257 -1.47 20.69 1.71
N ASN A 258 -2.28 19.66 1.50
CA ASN A 258 -3.27 19.62 0.44
C ASN A 258 -4.65 19.36 1.06
N VAL A 259 -5.64 20.15 0.67
CA VAL A 259 -7.03 19.98 1.10
C VAL A 259 -7.86 19.62 -0.12
N THR A 260 -8.38 18.40 -0.16
CA THR A 260 -9.18 17.89 -1.27
C THR A 260 -10.59 17.57 -0.83
N ILE A 261 -11.58 18.03 -1.59
CA ILE A 261 -12.96 17.58 -1.44
C ILE A 261 -13.09 16.34 -2.32
N ALA A 262 -13.29 15.20 -1.69
CA ALA A 262 -13.52 13.93 -2.36
C ALA A 262 -14.95 13.47 -2.10
N ALA A 263 -15.57 12.83 -3.09
CA ALA A 263 -16.90 12.24 -2.98
C ALA A 263 -16.82 10.75 -2.77
#